data_7c5df25a9814f912000136ac7e79668e
#
_entry.id   7c5df25a9814f912000136ac7e79668e
#
_cell.length_a   1.000
_cell.length_b   1.000
_cell.length_c   1.000
_cell.angle_alpha   90.00
_cell.angle_beta   90.00
_cell.angle_gamma   90.00
#
_symmetry.space_group_name_H-M   'P 1'
#
loop_
_entity.id
_entity.type
_entity.pdbx_description
1 polymer ?
#
loop_
_entity_poly.entity_id
_entity_poly.type
_entity_poly.pdbx_seq_one_letter_code
_entity_poly.pdbx_strand_id
1 'polypeptide(L)'
;MPRPVKCRKVCHFPQILEFLPADDNEKKTPIVLTIDEYETIRLLDKNGYSQEQCAAAMQIARTTVQRIYEIARKKIADALIDGHPLRIEGGDFRICDGQSSNCSFGGCYKQEIYKKYAEEKGEGIMRIAVTYENGQKIGRASCRERV
;
A
#
# COMPACT_ATOMS: atom_id res chain seq x y z
N MET A 1 14.45 12.69 -20.44
CA MET A 1 13.17 12.06 -20.08
C MET A 1 13.18 11.60 -18.63
N PRO A 2 12.15 11.94 -17.87
CA PRO A 2 12.08 11.43 -16.52
C PRO A 2 11.93 9.91 -16.53
N ARG A 3 12.62 9.26 -15.60
CA ARG A 3 12.51 7.82 -15.44
C ARG A 3 11.10 7.48 -14.98
N PRO A 4 10.43 6.47 -15.57
CA PRO A 4 9.10 6.07 -15.10
C PRO A 4 9.15 5.66 -13.64
N VAL A 5 8.11 6.02 -12.89
CA VAL A 5 8.00 5.68 -11.48
C VAL A 5 7.81 4.17 -11.34
N LYS A 6 8.67 3.55 -10.52
CA LYS A 6 8.59 2.12 -10.28
C LYS A 6 7.35 1.81 -9.41
N CYS A 7 6.58 0.85 -9.83
CA CYS A 7 5.40 0.42 -9.11
C CYS A 7 5.79 -0.23 -7.79
N ARG A 8 5.27 0.27 -6.66
CA ARG A 8 5.60 -0.22 -5.33
C ARG A 8 4.71 -1.39 -4.96
N LYS A 9 5.32 -2.42 -4.42
CA LYS A 9 4.56 -3.58 -3.95
C LYS A 9 3.95 -3.26 -2.59
N VAL A 10 2.64 -3.50 -2.46
CA VAL A 10 1.86 -3.30 -1.23
C VAL A 10 1.25 -4.63 -0.82
N CYS A 11 1.50 -5.08 0.42
CA CYS A 11 0.98 -6.36 0.89
C CYS A 11 -0.52 -6.33 1.13
N HIS A 12 -1.01 -5.29 1.77
CA HIS A 12 -2.41 -5.20 2.17
C HIS A 12 -3.00 -3.86 1.75
N PHE A 13 -4.14 -3.92 1.09
CA PHE A 13 -4.91 -2.73 0.79
C PHE A 13 -5.59 -2.23 2.08
N PRO A 14 -5.62 -0.91 2.34
CA PRO A 14 -6.25 -0.38 3.54
C PRO A 14 -7.74 -0.72 3.60
N GLN A 15 -8.20 -1.14 4.76
CA GLN A 15 -9.64 -1.39 4.97
C GLN A 15 -10.38 -0.09 5.31
N ILE A 16 -9.71 0.83 5.97
CA ILE A 16 -10.28 2.13 6.32
C ILE A 16 -9.60 3.17 5.43
N LEU A 17 -10.40 3.84 4.63
CA LEU A 17 -9.90 4.77 3.61
C LEU A 17 -10.04 6.23 3.99
N GLU A 18 -10.73 6.52 5.09
CA GLU A 18 -10.96 7.90 5.50
C GLU A 18 -11.01 8.03 7.02
N PHE A 19 -10.34 9.05 7.52
CA PHE A 19 -10.35 9.42 8.93
C PHE A 19 -10.85 10.86 9.03
N LEU A 20 -11.88 11.07 9.80
CA LEU A 20 -12.52 12.37 9.92
C LEU A 20 -12.38 12.91 11.34
N PRO A 21 -12.15 14.23 11.50
CA PRO A 21 -12.23 14.83 12.83
C PRO A 21 -13.64 14.67 13.40
N ALA A 22 -13.73 14.39 14.69
CA ALA A 22 -15.03 14.21 15.35
C ALA A 22 -15.85 15.51 15.39
N ASP A 23 -15.16 16.64 15.58
CA ASP A 23 -15.78 17.96 15.57
C ASP A 23 -15.53 18.62 14.21
N ASP A 24 -16.42 18.41 13.27
CA ASP A 24 -16.30 18.93 11.92
C ASP A 24 -17.03 20.29 11.80
N ASN A 25 -16.67 21.23 12.67
CA ASN A 25 -17.23 22.58 12.61
C ASN A 25 -16.66 23.41 11.45
N GLU A 26 -15.50 23.03 10.95
CA GLU A 26 -14.86 23.66 9.80
C GLU A 26 -14.52 22.62 8.77
N LYS A 27 -15.15 22.70 7.62
CA LYS A 27 -14.85 21.78 6.51
C LYS A 27 -13.49 22.11 5.92
N LYS A 28 -12.48 21.35 6.34
CA LYS A 28 -11.13 21.51 5.81
C LYS A 28 -10.90 20.56 4.65
N THR A 29 -10.01 20.94 3.76
CA THR A 29 -9.61 20.11 2.61
C THR A 29 -8.95 18.82 3.10
N PRO A 30 -9.39 17.65 2.61
CA PRO A 30 -8.75 16.40 2.99
C PRO A 30 -7.27 16.35 2.56
N ILE A 31 -6.46 15.74 3.42
CA ILE A 31 -5.07 15.42 3.07
C ILE A 31 -5.09 14.00 2.50
N VAL A 32 -4.53 13.84 1.30
CA VAL A 32 -4.49 12.56 0.61
C VAL A 32 -3.19 11.85 0.91
N LEU A 33 -3.29 10.71 1.60
CA LEU A 33 -2.18 9.79 1.82
C LEU A 33 -2.28 8.69 0.75
N THR A 34 -1.24 8.52 -0.04
CA THR A 34 -1.27 7.49 -1.08
C THR A 34 -1.12 6.10 -0.48
N ILE A 35 -1.52 5.08 -1.24
CA ILE A 35 -1.49 3.69 -0.78
C ILE A 35 -0.05 3.24 -0.47
N ASP A 36 0.91 3.65 -1.29
CA ASP A 36 2.33 3.35 -1.03
C ASP A 36 2.85 4.08 0.21
N GLU A 37 2.39 5.30 0.46
CA GLU A 37 2.71 6.02 1.69
C GLU A 37 2.12 5.31 2.92
N TYR A 38 0.88 4.86 2.82
CA TYR A 38 0.24 4.07 3.87
C TYR A 38 1.03 2.80 4.16
N GLU A 39 1.44 2.06 3.15
CA GLU A 39 2.22 0.82 3.33
C GLU A 39 3.56 1.10 4.01
N THR A 40 4.21 2.19 3.64
CA THR A 40 5.48 2.59 4.27
C THR A 40 5.29 2.84 5.76
N ILE A 41 4.25 3.57 6.15
CA ILE A 41 3.92 3.80 7.56
C ILE A 41 3.62 2.49 8.28
N ARG A 42 2.85 1.62 7.65
CA ARG A 42 2.51 0.32 8.23
C ARG A 42 3.76 -0.51 8.53
N LEU A 43 4.66 -0.58 7.57
CA LEU A 43 5.88 -1.40 7.72
C LEU A 43 6.86 -0.79 8.71
N LEU A 44 7.14 0.50 8.60
CA LEU A 44 8.15 1.15 9.44
C LEU A 44 7.64 1.44 10.86
N ASP A 45 6.50 2.09 10.97
CA ASP A 45 6.02 2.60 12.27
C ASP A 45 5.19 1.57 13.03
N LYS A 46 4.39 0.76 12.35
CA LYS A 46 3.58 -0.24 13.02
C LYS A 46 4.32 -1.56 13.22
N ASN A 47 4.96 -2.07 12.19
CA ASN A 47 5.63 -3.37 12.24
C ASN A 47 7.10 -3.29 12.68
N GLY A 48 7.66 -2.08 12.78
CA GLY A 48 9.02 -1.88 13.25
C GLY A 48 10.10 -2.32 12.27
N TYR A 49 9.81 -2.33 10.98
CA TYR A 49 10.80 -2.69 9.97
C TYR A 49 11.88 -1.62 9.87
N SER A 50 13.09 -2.05 9.52
CA SER A 50 14.12 -1.12 9.09
C SER A 50 13.80 -0.60 7.68
N GLN A 51 14.48 0.48 7.28
CA GLN A 51 14.31 1.01 5.92
C GLN A 51 14.70 -0.01 4.86
N GLU A 52 15.73 -0.80 5.13
CA GLU A 52 16.17 -1.88 4.24
C GLU A 52 15.12 -2.98 4.12
N GLN A 53 14.54 -3.38 5.23
CA GLN A 53 13.47 -4.39 5.24
C GLN A 53 12.23 -3.89 4.50
N CYS A 54 11.87 -2.64 4.73
CA CYS A 54 10.74 -2.00 4.05
C CYS A 54 11.00 -1.91 2.54
N ALA A 55 12.20 -1.52 2.14
CA ALA A 55 12.60 -1.44 0.74
C ALA A 55 12.50 -2.80 0.05
N ALA A 56 12.97 -3.85 0.71
CA ALA A 56 12.87 -5.22 0.19
C ALA A 56 11.41 -5.66 0.06
N ALA A 57 10.59 -5.38 1.06
CA ALA A 57 9.17 -5.75 1.04
C ALA A 57 8.40 -5.03 -0.07
N MET A 58 8.67 -3.75 -0.30
CA MET A 58 8.00 -2.95 -1.32
C MET A 58 8.68 -3.03 -2.68
N GLN A 59 9.83 -3.68 -2.78
CA GLN A 59 10.63 -3.85 -4.01
C GLN A 59 11.04 -2.50 -4.62
N ILE A 60 11.51 -1.61 -3.77
CA ILE A 60 12.00 -0.28 -4.17
C ILE A 60 13.34 0.00 -3.48
N ALA A 61 14.01 1.07 -3.88
CA ALA A 61 15.26 1.48 -3.28
C ALA A 61 15.04 2.04 -1.87
N ARG A 62 16.03 1.89 -1.00
CA ARG A 62 15.98 2.43 0.36
C ARG A 62 15.79 3.96 0.37
N THR A 63 16.45 4.66 -0.55
CA THR A 63 16.30 6.11 -0.67
C THR A 63 14.87 6.52 -1.04
N THR A 64 14.19 5.70 -1.84
CA THR A 64 12.78 5.91 -2.18
C THR A 64 11.91 5.72 -0.94
N VAL A 65 12.18 4.69 -0.14
CA VAL A 65 11.47 4.48 1.13
C VAL A 65 11.60 5.69 2.03
N GLN A 66 12.82 6.20 2.18
CA GLN A 66 13.06 7.37 3.03
C GLN A 66 12.24 8.57 2.57
N ARG A 67 12.24 8.84 1.28
CA ARG A 67 11.47 9.96 0.73
C ARG A 67 9.96 9.78 0.94
N ILE A 68 9.43 8.60 0.65
CA ILE A 68 8.02 8.30 0.85
C ILE A 68 7.64 8.45 2.33
N TYR A 69 8.48 7.95 3.20
CA TYR A 69 8.28 7.98 4.64
C TYR A 69 8.22 9.42 5.18
N GLU A 70 9.14 10.26 4.76
CA GLU A 70 9.15 11.67 5.16
C GLU A 70 7.88 12.40 4.72
N ILE A 71 7.47 12.19 3.48
CA ILE A 71 6.24 12.78 2.95
C ILE A 71 5.01 12.26 3.71
N ALA A 72 4.95 10.95 3.95
CA ALA A 72 3.83 10.32 4.65
C ALA A 72 3.69 10.84 6.07
N ARG A 73 4.80 10.93 6.80
CA ARG A 73 4.78 11.44 8.18
C ARG A 73 4.36 12.91 8.24
N LYS A 74 4.83 13.71 7.30
CA LYS A 74 4.44 15.12 7.21
C LYS A 74 2.93 15.25 7.00
N LYS A 75 2.36 14.46 6.10
CA LYS A 75 0.92 14.45 5.83
C LYS A 75 0.11 14.07 7.06
N ILE A 76 0.55 13.03 7.77
CA ILE A 76 -0.11 12.59 9.00
C ILE A 76 -0.03 13.66 10.08
N ALA A 77 1.13 14.29 10.24
CA ALA A 77 1.31 15.37 11.19
C ALA A 77 0.38 16.54 10.86
N ASP A 78 0.28 16.94 9.62
CA ASP A 78 -0.61 18.03 9.20
C ASP A 78 -2.08 17.68 9.49
N ALA A 79 -2.48 16.43 9.23
CA ALA A 79 -3.84 15.99 9.55
C ALA A 79 -4.13 16.03 11.04
N LEU A 80 -3.19 15.54 11.85
CA LEU A 80 -3.37 15.48 13.30
C LEU A 80 -3.35 16.86 13.95
N ILE A 81 -2.39 17.69 13.57
CA ILE A 81 -2.17 19.00 14.23
C ILE A 81 -3.21 20.00 13.79
N ASP A 82 -3.49 20.05 12.49
CA ASP A 82 -4.39 21.05 11.92
C ASP A 82 -5.84 20.56 11.81
N GLY A 83 -6.11 19.30 12.13
CA GLY A 83 -7.45 18.75 12.11
C GLY A 83 -8.04 18.55 10.73
N HIS A 84 -7.21 18.23 9.74
CA HIS A 84 -7.70 17.90 8.40
C HIS A 84 -8.21 16.47 8.33
N PRO A 85 -9.25 16.19 7.54
CA PRO A 85 -9.59 14.82 7.20
C PRO A 85 -8.42 14.15 6.48
N LEU A 86 -8.22 12.87 6.73
CA LEU A 86 -7.17 12.08 6.07
C LEU A 86 -7.84 11.06 5.16
N ARG A 87 -7.53 11.13 3.88
CA ARG A 87 -8.06 10.20 2.89
C ARG A 87 -6.93 9.38 2.30
N ILE A 88 -7.14 8.05 2.22
CA ILE A 88 -6.13 7.13 1.70
C ILE A 88 -6.57 6.68 0.32
N GLU A 89 -5.89 7.16 -0.73
CA GLU A 89 -6.22 6.82 -2.11
C GLU A 89 -5.05 7.12 -3.04
N GLY A 90 -5.03 6.43 -4.17
CA GLY A 90 -4.08 6.71 -5.24
C GLY A 90 -2.66 6.24 -4.98
N GLY A 91 -1.74 6.73 -5.81
CA GLY A 91 -0.32 6.38 -5.74
C GLY A 91 0.09 5.31 -6.75
N ASP A 92 1.39 5.07 -6.81
CA ASP A 92 1.98 4.09 -7.72
C ASP A 92 2.25 2.78 -6.97
N PHE A 93 1.29 1.86 -7.03
CA PHE A 93 1.37 0.62 -6.25
C PHE A 93 0.78 -0.56 -7.02
N ARG A 94 1.15 -1.75 -6.58
CA ARG A 94 0.52 -3.01 -6.96
C ARG A 94 0.31 -3.85 -5.72
N ILE A 95 -0.80 -4.56 -5.64
CA ILE A 95 -1.10 -5.42 -4.50
C ILE A 95 -0.37 -6.76 -4.69
N CYS A 96 0.27 -7.22 -3.62
CA CYS A 96 0.92 -8.52 -3.60
C CYS A 96 -0.12 -9.63 -3.78
N ASP A 97 0.15 -10.55 -4.70
CA ASP A 97 -0.72 -11.69 -4.99
C ASP A 97 -0.35 -12.96 -4.23
N GLY A 98 0.64 -12.89 -3.36
CA GLY A 98 1.11 -14.05 -2.59
C GLY A 98 2.19 -14.86 -3.26
N GLN A 99 2.62 -14.49 -4.46
CA GLN A 99 3.63 -15.23 -5.21
C GLN A 99 5.07 -14.84 -4.88
N SER A 100 5.26 -13.80 -4.06
CA SER A 100 6.60 -13.29 -3.79
C SER A 100 7.42 -14.26 -2.96
N SER A 101 8.56 -14.68 -3.51
CA SER A 101 9.51 -15.52 -2.80
C SER A 101 10.28 -14.78 -1.70
N ASN A 102 10.27 -13.46 -1.77
CA ASN A 102 11.01 -12.60 -0.85
C ASN A 102 10.14 -11.98 0.23
N CYS A 103 9.00 -12.62 0.53
CA CYS A 103 8.12 -12.13 1.58
C CYS A 103 8.74 -12.42 2.94
N SER A 104 8.94 -11.38 3.75
CA SER A 104 9.47 -11.51 5.09
C SER A 104 8.42 -11.92 6.12
N PHE A 105 7.16 -12.04 5.70
CA PHE A 105 6.08 -12.49 6.58
C PHE A 105 5.93 -14.01 6.49
N GLY A 106 6.43 -14.72 7.46
CA GLY A 106 6.10 -16.14 7.59
C GLY A 106 4.61 -16.30 7.88
N GLY A 107 3.96 -17.21 7.16
CA GLY A 107 2.55 -17.51 7.37
C GLY A 107 1.57 -16.46 6.83
N CYS A 108 1.96 -15.74 5.81
CA CYS A 108 1.07 -14.77 5.16
C CYS A 108 -0.16 -15.47 4.57
N TYR A 109 -1.36 -15.01 4.93
CA TYR A 109 -2.60 -15.62 4.46
C TYR A 109 -2.73 -15.62 2.94
N LYS A 110 -2.16 -14.63 2.26
CA LYS A 110 -2.17 -14.56 0.80
C LYS A 110 -1.34 -15.68 0.16
N GLN A 111 -0.22 -16.02 0.76
CA GLN A 111 0.58 -17.15 0.31
C GLN A 111 -0.16 -18.47 0.50
N GLU A 112 -0.85 -18.62 1.62
CA GLU A 112 -1.64 -19.81 1.89
C GLU A 112 -2.79 -19.95 0.89
N ILE A 113 -3.50 -18.86 0.63
CA ILE A 113 -4.58 -18.84 -0.35
C ILE A 113 -4.03 -19.17 -1.74
N TYR A 114 -2.92 -18.55 -2.13
CA TYR A 114 -2.30 -18.82 -3.42
C TYR A 114 -1.93 -20.28 -3.59
N LYS A 115 -1.27 -20.87 -2.59
CA LYS A 115 -0.91 -22.29 -2.63
C LYS A 115 -2.13 -23.18 -2.80
N LYS A 116 -3.16 -22.91 -2.00
CA LYS A 116 -4.39 -23.69 -2.04
C LYS A 116 -5.06 -23.64 -3.42
N TYR A 117 -5.20 -22.45 -4.00
CA TYR A 117 -5.82 -22.32 -5.31
C TYR A 117 -4.94 -22.84 -6.45
N ALA A 118 -3.64 -22.71 -6.33
CA ALA A 118 -2.72 -23.26 -7.32
C ALA A 118 -2.80 -24.80 -7.36
N GLU A 119 -2.99 -25.43 -6.21
CA GLU A 119 -3.17 -26.87 -6.13
C GLU A 119 -4.52 -27.34 -6.70
N GLU A 120 -5.58 -26.56 -6.46
CA GLU A 120 -6.94 -26.95 -6.86
C GLU A 120 -7.25 -26.63 -8.32
N LYS A 121 -6.91 -25.43 -8.82
CA LYS A 121 -7.44 -24.94 -10.09
C LYS A 121 -6.48 -24.12 -10.94
N GLY A 122 -5.28 -23.90 -10.51
CA GLY A 122 -4.32 -23.07 -11.25
C GLY A 122 -4.47 -21.56 -11.00
N GLU A 123 -3.84 -20.76 -11.87
CA GLU A 123 -3.55 -19.34 -11.57
C GLU A 123 -4.72 -18.37 -11.68
N GLY A 124 -5.75 -18.70 -12.46
CA GLY A 124 -6.80 -17.73 -12.79
C GLY A 124 -7.59 -17.20 -11.62
N ILE A 125 -7.83 -18.01 -10.61
CA ILE A 125 -8.67 -17.68 -9.46
C ILE A 125 -7.98 -16.68 -8.54
N MET A 126 -6.68 -16.80 -8.38
CA MET A 126 -5.92 -15.91 -7.49
C MET A 126 -5.97 -14.47 -7.96
N ARG A 127 -5.97 -14.24 -9.26
CA ARG A 127 -6.08 -12.90 -9.80
C ARG A 127 -7.40 -12.22 -9.42
N ILE A 128 -8.47 -12.99 -9.39
CA ILE A 128 -9.79 -12.47 -9.00
C ILE A 128 -9.79 -12.05 -7.54
N ALA A 129 -9.24 -12.89 -6.67
CA ALA A 129 -9.20 -12.62 -5.22
C ALA A 129 -8.42 -11.33 -4.91
N VAL A 130 -7.31 -11.11 -5.60
CA VAL A 130 -6.50 -9.90 -5.41
C VAL A 130 -7.19 -8.66 -5.97
N THR A 131 -7.86 -8.81 -7.12
CA THR A 131 -8.47 -7.69 -7.84
C THR A 131 -9.65 -7.07 -7.09
N TYR A 132 -10.36 -7.84 -6.30
CA TYR A 132 -11.60 -7.40 -5.66
C TYR A 132 -11.48 -7.22 -4.15
N GLU A 133 -10.31 -6.96 -3.65
CA GLU A 133 -10.18 -6.56 -2.26
C GLU A 133 -11.00 -5.30 -2.02
N ASN A 134 -11.89 -5.33 -1.03
CA ASN A 134 -12.84 -4.25 -0.71
C ASN A 134 -13.83 -3.93 -1.84
N GLY A 135 -14.09 -4.86 -2.75
CA GLY A 135 -15.08 -4.67 -3.80
C GLY A 135 -14.67 -3.72 -4.92
N GLN A 136 -13.42 -3.34 -5.00
CA GLN A 136 -12.93 -2.43 -6.03
C GLN A 136 -11.72 -3.01 -6.75
N LYS A 137 -11.60 -2.68 -8.02
CA LYS A 137 -10.36 -2.95 -8.75
C LYS A 137 -9.28 -2.03 -8.23
N ILE A 138 -8.25 -2.62 -7.67
CA ILE A 138 -7.19 -1.89 -7.01
C ILE A 138 -6.11 -1.58 -8.04
N GLY A 139 -5.72 -0.34 -8.18
CA GLY A 139 -4.60 0.25 -8.88
C GLY A 139 -3.67 -0.56 -9.79
N ARG A 140 -3.98 -1.78 -10.04
CA ARG A 140 -3.17 -2.71 -10.82
C ARG A 140 -3.05 -2.29 -12.28
N ALA A 141 -4.13 -1.74 -12.82
CA ALA A 141 -4.17 -1.26 -14.19
C ALA A 141 -3.20 -0.09 -14.39
N SER A 142 -3.12 0.84 -13.45
CA SER A 142 -2.22 1.98 -13.56
C SER A 142 -0.75 1.56 -13.57
N CYS A 143 -0.39 0.52 -12.83
CA CYS A 143 0.97 -0.01 -12.86
C CYS A 143 1.30 -0.70 -14.18
N ARG A 144 0.34 -1.38 -14.78
CA ARG A 144 0.54 -2.04 -16.08
C ARG A 144 0.72 -1.07 -17.22
N GLU A 145 0.01 0.03 -17.20
CA GLU A 145 0.12 1.04 -18.24
C GLU A 145 1.49 1.69 -18.31
N ARG A 146 2.27 1.58 -17.26
CA ARG A 146 3.61 2.17 -17.18
C ARG A 146 4.72 1.23 -17.64
N VAL A 147 4.38 0.00 -17.89
CA VAL A 147 5.31 -1.01 -18.40
C VAL A 147 5.25 -1.07 -19.93
#